data_5b9fbd5ce66e0badf90f4d85914b3d2b
#
_entry.id   5b9fbd5ce66e0badf90f4d85914b3d2b
#
_cell.length_a   1.000
_cell.length_b   1.000
_cell.length_c   1.000
_cell.angle_alpha   90.00
_cell.angle_beta   90.00
_cell.angle_gamma   90.00
#
_symmetry.space_group_name_H-M   'P 1'
#
loop_
_entity.id
_entity.type
_entity.pdbx_description
1 polymer ?
#
loop_
_entity_poly.entity_id
_entity_poly.type
_entity_poly.pdbx_seq_one_letter_code
_entity_poly.pdbx_strand_id
1 'polypeptide(L)'
;MNIKIGQNSKIPSELALKKNPHTIVLFNEKQSSPLLSRSLLPIIKRQGGKISDLKKSAISAELDNGNLVTWLMVSDNKSTFQIQTLLRKSFEKILSENPKSIVIVNESKKHEEWTKQAVYVASINSQNLPDLKSDAKRKNLKSI
;
A
#
# COMPACT_ATOMS: atom_id res chain seq x y z
N MET A 1 4.28 9.38 19.58
CA MET A 1 5.11 9.61 18.39
C MET A 1 4.29 10.31 17.33
N ASN A 2 4.76 11.42 16.79
CA ASN A 2 3.99 12.19 15.80
C ASN A 2 4.29 11.66 14.39
N ILE A 3 3.32 11.00 13.77
CA ILE A 3 3.38 10.65 12.35
C ILE A 3 3.08 11.92 11.56
N LYS A 4 3.97 12.29 10.65
CA LYS A 4 3.73 13.39 9.71
C LYS A 4 2.98 12.84 8.50
N ILE A 5 1.81 13.41 8.21
CA ILE A 5 1.01 13.06 7.03
C ILE A 5 1.10 14.23 6.06
N GLY A 6 1.63 13.99 4.88
CA GLY A 6 1.62 14.93 3.76
C GLY A 6 0.60 14.47 2.72
N GLN A 7 -0.18 15.41 2.17
CA GLN A 7 -1.14 15.13 1.10
C GLN A 7 -0.80 15.92 -0.15
N ASN A 8 -0.86 15.25 -1.31
CA ASN A 8 -0.74 15.89 -2.62
C ASN A 8 -1.91 15.46 -3.49
N SER A 9 -2.58 16.43 -4.13
CA SER A 9 -3.70 16.17 -5.04
C SER A 9 -3.27 15.61 -6.40
N LYS A 10 -2.00 15.72 -6.75
CA LYS A 10 -1.46 15.22 -8.03
C LYS A 10 -0.90 13.82 -7.86
N ILE A 11 -1.29 12.90 -8.76
CA ILE A 11 -0.69 11.58 -8.84
C ILE A 11 0.76 11.75 -9.27
N PRO A 12 1.73 11.20 -8.52
CA PRO A 12 3.14 11.30 -8.88
C PRO A 12 3.44 10.50 -10.14
N SER A 13 4.47 10.91 -10.87
CA SER A 13 5.00 10.13 -11.99
C SER A 13 5.65 8.83 -11.49
N GLU A 14 5.73 7.80 -12.34
CA GLU A 14 6.45 6.57 -12.01
C GLU A 14 7.91 6.83 -11.60
N LEU A 15 8.55 7.81 -12.24
CA LEU A 15 9.91 8.21 -11.91
C LEU A 15 10.01 8.79 -10.48
N ALA A 16 9.02 9.59 -10.07
CA ALA A 16 8.96 10.12 -8.71
C ALA A 16 8.72 9.02 -7.68
N LEU A 17 7.87 8.03 -8.00
CA LEU A 17 7.61 6.88 -7.14
C LEU A 17 8.84 6.00 -6.95
N LYS A 18 9.67 5.84 -7.98
CA LYS A 18 10.93 5.08 -7.89
C LYS A 18 11.94 5.66 -6.91
N LYS A 19 11.77 6.90 -6.47
CA LYS A 19 12.59 7.52 -5.41
C LYS A 19 12.15 7.12 -3.99
N ASN A 20 10.98 6.52 -3.85
CA ASN A 20 10.44 6.12 -2.55
C ASN A 20 10.58 4.62 -2.37
N PRO A 21 11.25 4.15 -1.30
CA PRO A 21 11.51 2.73 -1.13
C PRO A 21 10.25 1.90 -0.88
N HIS A 22 9.18 2.50 -0.36
CA HIS A 22 7.95 1.79 0.00
C HIS A 22 6.73 2.52 -0.55
N THR A 23 5.98 1.88 -1.45
CA THR A 23 4.82 2.47 -2.11
C THR A 23 3.63 1.50 -2.11
N ILE A 24 2.43 2.01 -1.82
CA ILE A 24 1.17 1.31 -2.05
C ILE A 24 0.41 2.01 -3.15
N VAL A 25 -0.03 1.27 -4.15
CA VAL A 25 -0.84 1.74 -5.26
C VAL A 25 -2.25 1.18 -5.13
N LEU A 26 -3.22 2.07 -4.90
CA LEU A 26 -4.64 1.78 -4.93
C LEU A 26 -5.20 2.18 -6.30
N PHE A 27 -5.88 1.28 -6.98
CA PHE A 27 -6.45 1.54 -8.29
C PHE A 27 -7.84 0.92 -8.43
N ASN A 28 -8.63 1.36 -9.41
CA ASN A 28 -9.99 0.88 -9.60
C ASN A 28 -10.07 -0.23 -10.66
N GLU A 29 -11.21 -0.93 -10.67
CA GLU A 29 -11.48 -2.03 -11.59
C GLU A 29 -11.40 -1.65 -13.09
N LYS A 30 -11.67 -0.39 -13.40
CA LYS A 30 -11.65 0.10 -14.79
C LYS A 30 -10.24 0.36 -15.31
N GLN A 31 -9.23 0.33 -14.43
CA GLN A 31 -7.84 0.52 -14.81
C GLN A 31 -7.20 -0.84 -15.11
N SER A 32 -6.92 -1.07 -16.37
CA SER A 32 -6.17 -2.25 -16.82
C SER A 32 -4.65 -2.10 -16.62
N SER A 33 -4.17 -0.89 -16.38
CA SER A 33 -2.75 -0.58 -16.26
C SER A 33 -2.52 0.43 -15.12
N PRO A 34 -2.44 -0.03 -13.86
CA PRO A 34 -2.11 0.83 -12.73
C PRO A 34 -0.65 1.30 -12.80
N LEU A 35 -0.32 2.30 -12.00
CA LEU A 35 1.07 2.76 -11.85
C LEU A 35 2.03 1.60 -11.60
N LEU A 36 3.18 1.64 -12.24
CA LEU A 36 4.21 0.59 -12.17
C LEU A 36 3.73 -0.79 -12.65
N SER A 37 2.71 -0.86 -13.50
CA SER A 37 2.12 -2.09 -14.02
C SER A 37 3.12 -2.97 -14.78
N ARG A 38 4.18 -2.40 -15.35
CA ARG A 38 5.24 -3.17 -16.00
C ARG A 38 5.88 -4.20 -15.08
N SER A 39 5.96 -3.92 -13.80
CA SER A 39 6.45 -4.87 -12.79
C SER A 39 5.36 -5.80 -12.26
N LEU A 40 4.11 -5.35 -12.25
CA LEU A 40 2.96 -6.11 -11.75
C LEU A 40 2.50 -7.21 -12.72
N LEU A 41 2.33 -6.87 -13.99
CA LEU A 41 1.72 -7.77 -14.98
C LEU A 41 2.46 -9.10 -15.18
N PRO A 42 3.81 -9.15 -15.22
CA PRO A 42 4.55 -10.40 -15.30
C PRO A 42 4.31 -11.33 -14.09
N ILE A 43 4.14 -10.75 -12.90
CA ILE A 43 3.88 -11.51 -11.67
C ILE A 43 2.50 -12.15 -11.73
N ILE A 44 1.48 -11.40 -12.11
CA ILE A 44 0.10 -11.89 -12.28
C ILE A 44 0.09 -13.04 -13.30
N LYS A 45 0.73 -12.83 -14.44
CA LYS A 45 0.81 -13.85 -15.49
C LYS A 45 1.49 -15.14 -15.01
N ARG A 46 2.60 -15.01 -14.29
CA ARG A 46 3.33 -16.15 -13.71
C ARG A 46 2.50 -16.95 -12.72
N GLN A 47 1.66 -16.28 -11.94
CA GLN A 47 0.78 -16.88 -10.94
C GLN A 47 -0.50 -17.48 -11.56
N GLY A 48 -0.72 -17.33 -12.87
CA GLY A 48 -1.95 -17.77 -13.53
C GLY A 48 -3.20 -16.99 -13.11
N GLY A 49 -3.02 -15.84 -12.49
CA GLY A 49 -4.10 -14.98 -11.99
C GLY A 49 -4.56 -13.92 -12.99
N LYS A 50 -5.53 -13.14 -12.56
CA LYS A 50 -6.07 -11.98 -13.28
C LYS A 50 -5.88 -10.73 -12.44
N ILE A 51 -5.81 -9.57 -13.09
CA ILE A 51 -5.71 -8.27 -12.40
C ILE A 51 -6.89 -8.04 -11.44
N SER A 52 -8.07 -8.58 -11.76
CA SER A 52 -9.27 -8.51 -10.91
C SER A 52 -9.13 -9.24 -9.57
N ASP A 53 -8.18 -10.16 -9.44
CA ASP A 53 -7.93 -10.89 -8.19
C ASP A 53 -7.38 -9.97 -7.11
N LEU A 54 -6.81 -8.83 -7.50
CA LEU A 54 -6.33 -7.78 -6.60
C LEU A 54 -7.45 -7.10 -5.78
N LYS A 55 -8.72 -7.36 -6.08
CA LYS A 55 -9.86 -7.00 -5.20
C LYS A 55 -9.90 -7.81 -3.91
N LYS A 56 -9.34 -9.01 -3.93
CA LYS A 56 -9.37 -9.95 -2.80
C LYS A 56 -8.06 -9.98 -2.02
N SER A 57 -6.97 -9.77 -2.72
CA SER A 57 -5.62 -9.87 -2.16
C SER A 57 -4.65 -8.97 -2.89
N ALA A 58 -3.90 -8.17 -2.17
CA ALA A 58 -2.83 -7.35 -2.74
C ALA A 58 -1.66 -8.20 -3.23
N ILE A 59 -0.94 -7.69 -4.21
CA ILE A 59 0.34 -8.24 -4.64
C ILE A 59 1.44 -7.24 -4.30
N SER A 60 2.51 -7.72 -3.70
CA SER A 60 3.72 -6.95 -3.44
C SER A 60 4.87 -7.50 -4.28
N ALA A 61 5.66 -6.59 -4.83
CA ALA A 61 6.87 -6.93 -5.57
C ALA A 61 7.98 -5.92 -5.31
N GLU A 62 9.19 -6.42 -5.35
CA GLU A 62 10.38 -5.61 -5.37
C GLU A 62 10.70 -5.21 -6.81
N LEU A 63 10.97 -3.94 -7.03
CA LEU A 63 11.39 -3.40 -8.32
C LEU A 63 12.91 -3.61 -8.53
N ASP A 64 13.38 -3.44 -9.77
CA ASP A 64 14.79 -3.58 -10.14
C ASP A 64 15.73 -2.67 -9.34
N ASN A 65 15.21 -1.55 -8.83
CA ASN A 65 15.94 -0.62 -7.97
C ASN A 65 15.85 -0.94 -6.47
N GLY A 66 15.29 -2.06 -6.09
CA GLY A 66 15.12 -2.48 -4.70
C GLY A 66 13.92 -1.87 -3.97
N ASN A 67 13.09 -1.07 -4.64
CA ASN A 67 11.89 -0.50 -4.00
C ASN A 67 10.77 -1.54 -3.93
N LEU A 68 10.09 -1.58 -2.79
CA LEU A 68 8.94 -2.45 -2.57
C LEU A 68 7.64 -1.72 -2.92
N VAL A 69 6.87 -2.31 -3.82
CA VAL A 69 5.56 -1.78 -4.23
C VAL A 69 4.48 -2.82 -3.97
N THR A 70 3.36 -2.37 -3.45
CA THR A 70 2.17 -3.20 -3.25
C THR A 70 1.00 -2.61 -4.04
N TRP A 71 0.29 -3.45 -4.78
CA TRP A 71 -0.91 -3.07 -5.54
C TRP A 71 -2.15 -3.71 -4.94
N LEU A 72 -3.20 -2.91 -4.79
CA LEU A 72 -4.52 -3.34 -4.34
C LEU A 72 -5.61 -2.69 -5.19
N MET A 73 -6.55 -3.48 -5.67
CA MET A 73 -7.70 -2.96 -6.41
C MET A 73 -8.81 -2.56 -5.44
N VAL A 74 -9.24 -1.30 -5.51
CA VAL A 74 -10.38 -0.79 -4.73
C VAL A 74 -11.70 -1.24 -5.36
N SER A 75 -12.68 -1.50 -4.53
CA SER A 75 -14.00 -1.98 -4.93
C SER A 75 -15.09 -1.26 -4.15
N ASP A 76 -16.18 -0.89 -4.84
CA ASP A 76 -17.28 -0.10 -4.26
C ASP A 76 -18.14 -0.88 -3.24
N ASN A 77 -18.11 -2.20 -3.29
CA ASN A 77 -19.04 -3.06 -2.55
C ASN A 77 -18.47 -3.63 -1.24
N LYS A 78 -17.51 -2.94 -0.61
CA LYS A 78 -16.88 -3.41 0.62
C LYS A 78 -17.27 -2.55 1.82
N SER A 79 -17.57 -3.22 2.94
CA SER A 79 -17.73 -2.53 4.22
C SER A 79 -16.39 -1.96 4.71
N THR A 80 -16.44 -0.97 5.60
CA THR A 80 -15.24 -0.39 6.23
C THR A 80 -14.33 -1.46 6.84
N PHE A 81 -14.92 -2.45 7.50
CA PHE A 81 -14.17 -3.58 8.09
C PHE A 81 -13.43 -4.41 7.03
N GLN A 82 -14.08 -4.69 5.90
CA GLN A 82 -13.45 -5.42 4.79
C GLN A 82 -12.31 -4.61 4.15
N ILE A 83 -12.50 -3.30 3.98
CA ILE A 83 -11.48 -2.38 3.49
C ILE A 83 -10.26 -2.40 4.43
N GLN A 84 -10.48 -2.20 5.72
CA GLN A 84 -9.40 -2.19 6.72
C GLN A 84 -8.66 -3.52 6.79
N THR A 85 -9.38 -4.65 6.67
CA THR A 85 -8.77 -5.99 6.66
C THR A 85 -7.85 -6.19 5.44
N LEU A 86 -8.32 -5.78 4.26
CA LEU A 86 -7.51 -5.86 3.04
C LEU A 86 -6.29 -4.95 3.11
N LEU A 87 -6.47 -3.71 3.55
CA LEU A 87 -5.39 -2.75 3.71
C LEU A 87 -4.36 -3.23 4.72
N ARG A 88 -4.78 -3.77 5.87
CA ARG A 88 -3.87 -4.32 6.87
C ARG A 88 -2.96 -5.40 6.28
N LYS A 89 -3.54 -6.35 5.55
CA LYS A 89 -2.78 -7.39 4.85
C LYS A 89 -1.85 -6.82 3.78
N SER A 90 -2.30 -5.77 3.08
CA SER A 90 -1.50 -5.11 2.04
C SER A 90 -0.28 -4.37 2.62
N PHE A 91 -0.40 -3.81 3.82
CA PHE A 91 0.68 -3.13 4.51
C PHE A 91 1.67 -4.08 5.20
N GLU A 92 1.27 -5.33 5.46
CA GLU A 92 2.05 -6.27 6.28
C GLU A 92 3.49 -6.44 5.78
N LYS A 93 3.68 -6.68 4.49
CA LYS A 93 5.01 -6.85 3.91
C LYS A 93 5.84 -5.56 3.99
N ILE A 94 5.24 -4.41 3.69
CA ILE A 94 5.93 -3.12 3.76
C ILE A 94 6.32 -2.79 5.21
N LEU A 95 5.40 -2.96 6.15
CA LEU A 95 5.65 -2.66 7.55
C LEU A 95 6.66 -3.61 8.20
N SER A 96 6.80 -4.85 7.70
CA SER A 96 7.80 -5.79 8.20
C SER A 96 9.25 -5.30 7.96
N GLU A 97 9.47 -4.42 6.98
CA GLU A 97 10.76 -3.79 6.71
C GLU A 97 11.07 -2.57 7.61
N ASN A 98 10.15 -2.22 8.51
CA ASN A 98 10.26 -1.04 9.39
C ASN A 98 10.55 0.27 8.63
N PRO A 99 9.73 0.65 7.65
CA PRO A 99 9.96 1.80 6.80
C PRO A 99 9.94 3.11 7.61
N LYS A 100 10.76 4.08 7.20
CA LYS A 100 10.71 5.45 7.75
C LYS A 100 9.55 6.25 7.16
N SER A 101 9.17 5.93 5.94
CA SER A 101 8.09 6.58 5.21
C SER A 101 7.42 5.59 4.24
N ILE A 102 6.15 5.80 4.00
CA ILE A 102 5.37 5.07 3.00
C ILE A 102 4.66 6.10 2.12
N VAL A 103 4.64 5.83 0.82
CA VAL A 103 3.82 6.60 -0.13
C VAL A 103 2.58 5.80 -0.47
N ILE A 104 1.42 6.41 -0.26
CA ILE A 104 0.12 5.85 -0.64
C ILE A 104 -0.37 6.63 -1.86
N VAL A 105 -0.54 5.94 -2.97
CA VAL A 105 -1.08 6.51 -4.20
C VAL A 105 -2.45 5.92 -4.45
N ASN A 106 -3.46 6.78 -4.56
CA ASN A 106 -4.79 6.38 -4.97
C ASN A 106 -5.10 6.95 -6.35
N GLU A 107 -5.07 6.12 -7.36
CA GLU A 107 -5.41 6.47 -8.74
C GLU A 107 -6.92 6.53 -8.98
N SER A 108 -7.71 6.10 -8.01
CA SER A 108 -9.16 6.06 -8.08
C SER A 108 -9.75 7.41 -7.69
N LYS A 109 -10.25 8.17 -8.66
CA LYS A 109 -10.79 9.53 -8.45
C LYS A 109 -12.01 9.61 -7.53
N LYS A 110 -12.69 8.50 -7.23
CA LYS A 110 -13.96 8.47 -6.48
C LYS A 110 -13.85 7.85 -5.08
N HIS A 111 -12.69 7.39 -4.67
CA HIS A 111 -12.57 6.59 -3.45
C HIS A 111 -11.72 7.26 -2.37
N GLU A 112 -12.12 8.46 -1.98
CA GLU A 112 -11.55 9.17 -0.83
C GLU A 112 -11.59 8.32 0.44
N GLU A 113 -12.63 7.50 0.60
CA GLU A 113 -12.77 6.56 1.72
C GLU A 113 -11.61 5.58 1.80
N TRP A 114 -11.19 4.98 0.68
CA TRP A 114 -10.04 4.07 0.66
C TRP A 114 -8.74 4.76 1.06
N THR A 115 -8.55 6.00 0.65
CA THR A 115 -7.37 6.79 1.06
C THR A 115 -7.38 7.06 2.56
N LYS A 116 -8.52 7.48 3.11
CA LYS A 116 -8.69 7.70 4.56
C LYS A 116 -8.42 6.42 5.35
N GLN A 117 -9.00 5.30 4.92
CA GLN A 117 -8.78 4.01 5.57
C GLN A 117 -7.33 3.53 5.43
N ALA A 118 -6.67 3.77 4.30
CA ALA A 118 -5.28 3.40 4.12
C ALA A 118 -4.35 4.17 5.08
N VAL A 119 -4.54 5.48 5.20
CA VAL A 119 -3.79 6.31 6.15
C VAL A 119 -4.04 5.86 7.59
N TYR A 120 -5.29 5.61 7.95
CA TYR A 120 -5.68 5.12 9.27
C TYR A 120 -5.01 3.78 9.60
N VAL A 121 -5.12 2.80 8.71
CA VAL A 121 -4.54 1.47 8.89
C VAL A 121 -3.01 1.53 8.97
N ALA A 122 -2.37 2.31 8.11
CA ALA A 122 -0.92 2.51 8.15
C ALA A 122 -0.48 3.13 9.49
N SER A 123 -1.21 4.14 9.96
CA SER A 123 -0.91 4.82 11.22
C SER A 123 -1.01 3.89 12.42
N ILE A 124 -2.07 3.08 12.50
CA ILE A 124 -2.26 2.15 13.63
C ILE A 124 -1.26 1.01 13.60
N ASN A 125 -1.06 0.38 12.44
CA ASN A 125 -0.20 -0.80 12.35
C ASN A 125 1.30 -0.46 12.38
N SER A 126 1.66 0.80 12.22
CA SER A 126 3.05 1.27 12.36
C SER A 126 3.43 1.59 13.80
N GLN A 127 2.46 1.69 14.70
CA GLN A 127 2.73 1.95 16.11
C GLN A 127 3.18 0.68 16.82
N ASN A 128 4.20 0.80 17.66
CA ASN A 128 4.54 -0.27 18.57
C ASN A 128 3.43 -0.38 19.61
N LEU A 129 2.73 -1.50 19.62
CA LEU A 129 1.97 -1.87 20.80
C LEU A 129 2.96 -2.05 21.97
N PRO A 130 2.59 -1.65 23.20
CA PRO A 130 3.43 -1.91 24.35
C PRO A 130 3.72 -3.41 24.42
N ASP A 131 5.00 -3.75 24.25
CA ASP A 131 5.43 -5.14 24.33
C ASP A 131 5.33 -5.59 25.80
N LEU A 132 4.34 -6.40 26.09
CA LEU A 132 4.28 -7.16 27.33
C LEU A 132 5.30 -8.34 27.33
N LYS A 133 6.01 -8.54 26.22
CA LYS A 133 7.11 -9.49 26.06
C LYS A 133 8.34 -8.72 25.60
N SER A 134 9.37 -8.70 26.43
CA SER A 134 10.69 -8.13 26.16
C SER A 134 11.27 -8.65 24.84
N ASP A 135 11.92 -7.78 24.08
CA ASP A 135 12.95 -8.00 23.06
C ASP A 135 12.69 -7.74 21.59
N ALA A 136 11.61 -7.09 21.17
CA ALA A 136 11.51 -6.65 19.77
C ALA A 136 11.35 -5.14 19.63
N LYS A 137 12.46 -4.42 19.48
CA LYS A 137 12.44 -2.99 19.13
C LYS A 137 12.02 -2.80 17.67
N ARG A 138 10.71 -2.65 17.40
CA ARG A 138 10.24 -2.18 16.09
C ARG A 138 10.48 -0.68 15.96
N LYS A 139 11.05 -0.27 14.85
CA LYS A 139 11.18 1.16 14.52
C LYS A 139 9.83 1.69 14.04
N ASN A 140 9.39 2.79 14.60
CA ASN A 140 8.13 3.41 14.23
C ASN A 140 8.22 4.13 12.87
N LEU A 141 7.14 4.10 12.11
CA LEU A 141 6.97 4.87 10.88
C LEU A 141 7.05 6.38 11.18
N LYS A 142 7.81 7.12 10.39
CA LYS A 142 7.99 8.57 10.58
C LYS A 142 7.09 9.43 9.69
N SER A 143 6.65 8.89 8.53
CA SER A 143 5.77 9.59 7.57
C SER A 143 4.98 8.63 6.68
N ILE A 144 3.84 9.08 6.24
CA ILE A 144 2.93 8.45 5.28
C ILE A 144 2.60 9.46 4.18
#